data_b94bb9e986064a69f23d272d8721993c
#
_entry.id   b94bb9e986064a69f23d272d8721993c
#
_cell.length_a   1.000
_cell.length_b   1.000
_cell.length_c   1.000
_cell.angle_alpha   90.00
_cell.angle_beta   90.00
_cell.angle_gamma   90.00
#
_symmetry.space_group_name_H-M   'P 1'
#
loop_
_entity.id
_entity.type
_entity.pdbx_description
1 polymer ?
#
loop_
_entity_poly.entity_id
_entity_poly.type
_entity_poly.pdbx_seq_one_letter_code
_entity_poly.pdbx_strand_id
1 'polypeptide(L)'
;MGQSPNGSTYSEIPSKYILVQGNADLKDGWVFPRIWTTQKTRVANVGDIIMTVRAPAGSVGKTSYNVVLGRGVSGVKGNEFIYQSLVKMDIDGYWKKLAAGSTFESINCDDVNEANLMVPKDIDEQDRIGELLSILDNLITLHQRKLEKLQNIKKSMLNKMFI
;
A
#
# COMPACT_ATOMS: atom_id res chain seq x y z
N MET A 1 10.97 -8.33 4.21
CA MET A 1 11.63 -7.32 3.36
C MET A 1 11.82 -7.83 1.95
N GLY A 2 11.59 -6.97 0.95
CA GLY A 2 11.76 -7.29 -0.44
C GLY A 2 13.23 -7.29 -0.88
N GLN A 3 13.46 -7.81 -2.08
CA GLN A 3 14.78 -7.87 -2.74
C GLN A 3 14.60 -7.48 -4.20
N SER A 4 15.20 -6.35 -4.59
CA SER A 4 15.09 -5.88 -5.97
C SER A 4 15.69 -6.87 -6.95
N PRO A 5 14.97 -7.21 -8.03
CA PRO A 5 15.54 -7.92 -9.17
C PRO A 5 16.63 -7.09 -9.86
N ASN A 6 17.32 -7.66 -10.83
CA ASN A 6 18.26 -6.92 -11.66
C ASN A 6 17.49 -5.87 -12.50
N GLY A 7 17.99 -4.63 -12.51
CA GLY A 7 17.35 -3.51 -13.23
C GLY A 7 17.15 -3.76 -14.74
N SER A 8 18.02 -4.56 -15.35
CA SER A 8 17.89 -4.94 -16.77
C SER A 8 16.64 -5.80 -17.08
N THR A 9 15.98 -6.33 -16.04
CA THR A 9 14.76 -7.14 -16.18
C THR A 9 13.47 -6.32 -16.02
N TYR A 10 13.56 -5.00 -15.78
CA TYR A 10 12.40 -4.14 -15.58
C TYR A 10 11.77 -3.73 -16.91
N SER A 11 10.46 -3.58 -16.90
CA SER A 11 9.67 -3.14 -18.05
C SER A 11 8.46 -2.34 -17.56
N GLU A 12 8.09 -1.31 -18.31
CA GLU A 12 6.80 -0.62 -18.17
C GLU A 12 5.68 -1.34 -18.94
N ILE A 13 6.06 -2.24 -19.84
CA ILE A 13 5.12 -3.10 -20.55
C ILE A 13 4.86 -4.34 -19.70
N PRO A 14 3.61 -4.76 -19.53
CA PRO A 14 3.25 -5.96 -18.78
C PRO A 14 4.09 -7.17 -19.17
N SER A 15 4.70 -7.81 -18.18
CA SER A 15 5.52 -9.01 -18.36
C SER A 15 5.19 -10.04 -17.28
N LYS A 16 6.14 -10.95 -16.95
CA LYS A 16 5.86 -12.13 -16.14
C LYS A 16 5.38 -11.85 -14.72
N TYR A 17 5.94 -10.83 -14.06
CA TYR A 17 5.63 -10.49 -12.68
C TYR A 17 5.47 -8.98 -12.51
N ILE A 18 4.49 -8.56 -11.72
CA ILE A 18 4.37 -7.18 -11.25
C ILE A 18 5.47 -6.95 -10.21
N LEU A 19 6.19 -5.83 -10.33
CA LEU A 19 7.22 -5.41 -9.39
C LEU A 19 6.70 -4.22 -8.57
N VAL A 20 6.73 -4.35 -7.25
CA VAL A 20 6.39 -3.27 -6.30
C VAL A 20 7.68 -2.82 -5.63
N GLN A 21 8.02 -1.53 -5.77
CA GLN A 21 9.29 -0.98 -5.30
C GLN A 21 9.13 0.06 -4.19
N GLY A 22 7.96 0.70 -4.10
CA GLY A 22 7.75 1.77 -3.13
C GLY A 22 6.37 2.40 -3.21
N ASN A 23 6.22 3.58 -2.61
CA ASN A 23 4.93 4.27 -2.47
C ASN A 23 4.24 4.59 -3.80
N ALA A 24 5.00 4.85 -4.86
CA ALA A 24 4.43 5.13 -6.18
C ALA A 24 3.63 3.95 -6.78
N ASP A 25 3.85 2.74 -6.27
CA ASP A 25 3.19 1.52 -6.69
C ASP A 25 1.98 1.16 -5.79
N LEU A 26 1.63 2.06 -4.85
CA LEU A 26 0.44 1.97 -3.99
C LEU A 26 -0.50 3.12 -4.32
N LYS A 27 -1.78 2.81 -4.48
CA LYS A 27 -2.83 3.80 -4.72
C LYS A 27 -4.13 3.36 -4.05
N ASP A 28 -4.76 4.27 -3.33
CA ASP A 28 -6.05 4.03 -2.66
C ASP A 28 -6.06 2.76 -1.78
N GLY A 29 -4.95 2.50 -1.07
CA GLY A 29 -4.78 1.31 -0.22
C GLY A 29 -4.54 0.00 -0.97
N TRP A 30 -4.21 0.05 -2.27
CA TRP A 30 -3.96 -1.13 -3.09
C TRP A 30 -2.69 -1.01 -3.93
N VAL A 31 -2.11 -2.15 -4.28
CA VAL A 31 -1.04 -2.20 -5.29
C VAL A 31 -1.59 -1.76 -6.64
N PHE A 32 -0.93 -0.77 -7.21
CA PHE A 32 -1.19 -0.24 -8.54
C PHE A 32 -0.05 -0.64 -9.48
N PRO A 33 -0.25 -1.61 -10.39
CA PRO A 33 0.80 -2.11 -11.27
C PRO A 33 1.33 -1.02 -12.21
N ARG A 34 2.65 -0.75 -12.17
CA ARG A 34 3.33 0.22 -13.01
C ARG A 34 4.56 -0.35 -13.69
N ILE A 35 5.28 -1.22 -12.97
CA ILE A 35 6.52 -1.83 -13.41
C ILE A 35 6.38 -3.34 -13.33
N TRP A 36 6.96 -4.02 -14.28
CA TRP A 36 7.02 -5.48 -14.35
C TRP A 36 8.47 -5.95 -14.37
N THR A 37 8.68 -7.22 -14.07
CA THR A 37 10.00 -7.88 -14.15
C THR A 37 9.86 -9.31 -14.66
N THR A 38 10.86 -9.78 -15.33
CA THR A 38 10.98 -11.20 -15.72
C THR A 38 11.65 -12.05 -14.64
N GLN A 39 12.29 -11.42 -13.66
CA GLN A 39 13.03 -12.11 -12.59
C GLN A 39 12.21 -12.15 -11.29
N LYS A 40 12.00 -13.39 -10.78
CA LYS A 40 11.34 -13.62 -9.50
C LYS A 40 12.37 -13.57 -8.36
N THR A 41 12.13 -12.72 -7.36
CA THR A 41 12.92 -12.65 -6.12
C THR A 41 12.01 -12.94 -4.92
N ARG A 42 11.81 -11.99 -4.02
CA ARG A 42 10.85 -12.10 -2.91
C ARG A 42 9.45 -11.77 -3.40
N VAL A 43 8.48 -12.57 -2.99
CA VAL A 43 7.09 -12.48 -3.47
C VAL A 43 6.14 -12.24 -2.31
N ALA A 44 5.13 -11.39 -2.54
CA ALA A 44 3.91 -11.35 -1.77
C ALA A 44 2.77 -11.97 -2.60
N ASN A 45 1.88 -12.68 -1.92
CA ASN A 45 0.73 -13.34 -2.54
C ASN A 45 -0.50 -12.44 -2.51
N VAL A 46 -1.52 -12.82 -3.27
CA VAL A 46 -2.84 -12.18 -3.20
C VAL A 46 -3.31 -12.14 -1.74
N GLY A 47 -3.78 -10.98 -1.29
CA GLY A 47 -4.25 -10.75 0.07
C GLY A 47 -3.16 -10.31 1.07
N ASP A 48 -1.88 -10.46 0.75
CA ASP A 48 -0.81 -9.96 1.61
C ASP A 48 -0.84 -8.41 1.66
N ILE A 49 -0.40 -7.87 2.79
CA ILE A 49 -0.24 -6.43 3.00
C ILE A 49 1.16 -6.03 2.54
N ILE A 50 1.26 -4.95 1.79
CA ILE A 50 2.51 -4.36 1.35
C ILE A 50 2.73 -3.06 2.12
N MET A 51 3.90 -2.91 2.72
CA MET A 51 4.29 -1.72 3.47
C MET A 51 5.55 -1.11 2.88
N THR A 52 5.56 0.21 2.70
CA THR A 52 6.77 0.92 2.28
C THR A 52 7.74 1.05 3.45
N VAL A 53 9.02 0.78 3.19
CA VAL A 53 10.08 0.78 4.21
C VAL A 53 11.17 1.81 3.93
N ARG A 54 11.02 2.57 2.85
CA ARG A 54 11.88 3.72 2.48
C ARG A 54 11.04 4.93 2.15
N ALA A 55 11.63 6.08 2.19
CA ALA A 55 10.99 7.39 2.10
C ALA A 55 10.01 7.52 0.91
N PRO A 56 8.74 7.84 1.14
CA PRO A 56 8.08 7.91 2.45
C PRO A 56 7.83 6.51 3.01
N ALA A 57 8.29 6.26 4.25
CA ALA A 57 8.14 4.98 4.92
C ALA A 57 6.84 4.93 5.73
N GLY A 58 6.21 3.74 5.79
CA GLY A 58 5.00 3.49 6.58
C GLY A 58 3.71 3.36 5.79
N SER A 59 3.67 3.81 4.54
CA SER A 59 2.46 3.66 3.73
C SER A 59 2.15 2.20 3.46
N VAL A 60 0.90 1.81 3.60
CA VAL A 60 0.44 0.43 3.44
C VAL A 60 -0.61 0.28 2.35
N GLY A 61 -0.62 -0.87 1.71
CA GLY A 61 -1.63 -1.27 0.73
C GLY A 61 -1.78 -2.79 0.68
N LYS A 62 -2.88 -3.27 0.16
CA LYS A 62 -3.13 -4.70 -0.09
C LYS A 62 -2.82 -5.05 -1.54
N THR A 63 -2.51 -6.31 -1.81
CA THR A 63 -2.32 -6.75 -3.19
C THR A 63 -3.40 -7.72 -3.66
N SER A 64 -3.97 -7.43 -4.83
CA SER A 64 -4.86 -8.36 -5.56
C SER A 64 -4.08 -9.28 -6.51
N TYR A 65 -2.75 -9.20 -6.51
CA TYR A 65 -1.85 -9.91 -7.41
C TYR A 65 -0.75 -10.61 -6.63
N ASN A 66 -0.17 -11.66 -7.22
CA ASN A 66 1.13 -12.13 -6.79
C ASN A 66 2.20 -11.18 -7.32
N VAL A 67 2.94 -10.54 -6.44
CA VAL A 67 3.88 -9.47 -6.80
C VAL A 67 5.29 -9.77 -6.32
N VAL A 68 6.28 -9.29 -7.05
CA VAL A 68 7.68 -9.29 -6.63
C VAL A 68 7.96 -8.03 -5.83
N LEU A 69 8.61 -8.18 -4.68
CA LEU A 69 8.91 -7.10 -3.76
C LEU A 69 10.33 -6.57 -3.97
N GLY A 70 10.43 -5.29 -4.32
CA GLY A 70 11.69 -4.54 -4.35
C GLY A 70 12.17 -4.14 -2.94
N ARG A 71 13.38 -3.58 -2.85
CA ARG A 71 14.01 -3.20 -1.57
C ARG A 71 13.29 -2.08 -0.80
N GLY A 72 12.40 -1.34 -1.44
CA GLY A 72 11.65 -0.24 -0.83
C GLY A 72 10.36 -0.67 -0.12
N VAL A 73 10.03 -1.96 -0.14
CA VAL A 73 8.79 -2.49 0.44
C VAL A 73 9.01 -3.76 1.25
N SER A 74 8.08 -4.04 2.15
CA SER A 74 7.98 -5.30 2.90
C SER A 74 6.60 -5.91 2.70
N GLY A 75 6.51 -7.23 2.64
CA GLY A 75 5.24 -7.95 2.72
C GLY A 75 4.96 -8.33 4.18
N VAL A 76 3.75 -8.05 4.64
CA VAL A 76 3.26 -8.42 5.97
C VAL A 76 2.04 -9.32 5.78
N LYS A 77 1.98 -10.40 6.56
CA LYS A 77 0.82 -11.28 6.58
C LYS A 77 -0.12 -10.88 7.70
N GLY A 78 -1.40 -10.79 7.40
CA GLY A 78 -2.40 -10.41 8.37
C GLY A 78 -3.78 -10.32 7.72
N ASN A 79 -4.81 -10.30 8.57
CA ASN A 79 -6.20 -10.05 8.15
C ASN A 79 -6.45 -8.54 7.97
N GLU A 80 -7.69 -8.19 7.67
CA GLU A 80 -8.10 -6.78 7.49
C GLU A 80 -7.86 -5.94 8.76
N PHE A 81 -8.01 -6.51 9.96
CA PHE A 81 -7.71 -5.83 11.21
C PHE A 81 -6.24 -5.41 11.29
N ILE A 82 -5.31 -6.30 10.94
CA ILE A 82 -3.87 -6.00 10.92
C ILE A 82 -3.57 -4.91 9.89
N TYR A 83 -4.18 -4.97 8.71
CA TYR A 83 -4.04 -3.91 7.71
C TYR A 83 -4.46 -2.55 8.28
N GLN A 84 -5.65 -2.46 8.87
CA GLN A 84 -6.16 -1.21 9.45
C GLN A 84 -5.32 -0.72 10.64
N SER A 85 -4.76 -1.63 11.42
CA SER A 85 -3.83 -1.30 12.51
C SER A 85 -2.55 -0.65 11.98
N LEU A 86 -1.98 -1.18 10.89
CA LEU A 86 -0.81 -0.59 10.24
C LEU A 86 -1.12 0.78 9.61
N VAL A 87 -2.31 0.94 9.01
CA VAL A 87 -2.80 2.25 8.52
C VAL A 87 -2.90 3.26 9.66
N LYS A 88 -3.49 2.86 10.80
CA LYS A 88 -3.57 3.71 11.99
C LYS A 88 -2.18 4.12 12.47
N MET A 89 -1.23 3.20 12.53
CA MET A 89 0.15 3.50 12.95
C MET A 89 0.82 4.52 12.00
N ASP A 90 0.55 4.46 10.70
CA ASP A 90 1.05 5.43 9.73
C ASP A 90 0.41 6.82 9.98
N ILE A 91 -0.89 6.89 10.16
CA ILE A 91 -1.63 8.13 10.50
C ILE A 91 -1.12 8.76 11.80
N ASP A 92 -0.84 7.95 12.83
CA ASP A 92 -0.29 8.40 14.12
C ASP A 92 1.19 8.82 14.01
N GLY A 93 1.81 8.65 12.85
CA GLY A 93 3.21 8.99 12.59
C GLY A 93 4.21 8.07 13.27
N TYR A 94 3.81 6.87 13.68
CA TYR A 94 4.68 5.89 14.34
C TYR A 94 5.88 5.53 13.46
N TRP A 95 5.64 5.14 12.23
CA TRP A 95 6.67 4.75 11.27
C TRP A 95 7.61 5.90 10.91
N LYS A 96 7.06 7.11 10.78
CA LYS A 96 7.83 8.29 10.48
C LYS A 96 8.78 8.66 11.63
N LYS A 97 8.34 8.53 12.88
CA LYS A 97 9.19 8.74 14.05
C LYS A 97 10.33 7.74 14.12
N LEU A 98 10.04 6.47 13.81
CA LEU A 98 11.04 5.40 13.79
C LEU A 98 12.08 5.63 12.67
N ALA A 99 11.62 5.99 11.48
CA ALA A 99 12.46 6.23 10.31
C ALA A 99 13.35 7.48 10.47
N ALA A 100 12.90 8.50 11.19
CA ALA A 100 13.63 9.77 11.40
C ALA A 100 14.95 9.62 12.17
N GLY A 101 15.18 8.50 12.85
CA GLY A 101 16.45 8.18 13.53
C GLY A 101 17.58 7.70 12.61
N SER A 102 17.28 7.46 11.32
CA SER A 102 18.26 6.97 10.34
C SER A 102 18.70 8.07 9.36
N THR A 103 19.95 8.01 8.88
CA THR A 103 20.49 8.96 7.87
C THR A 103 19.68 9.01 6.58
N PHE A 104 18.97 7.94 6.26
CA PHE A 104 18.00 7.85 5.17
C PHE A 104 16.71 7.29 5.78
N GLU A 105 15.62 8.05 5.78
CA GLU A 105 14.32 7.61 6.29
C GLU A 105 14.03 6.17 5.83
N SER A 106 14.30 5.21 6.70
CA SER A 106 14.11 3.79 6.41
C SER A 106 13.70 3.02 7.66
N ILE A 107 12.80 2.07 7.48
CA ILE A 107 12.37 1.09 8.47
C ILE A 107 13.07 -0.22 8.14
N ASN A 108 13.66 -0.87 9.13
CA ASN A 108 14.28 -2.18 8.95
C ASN A 108 13.28 -3.32 9.27
N CYS A 109 13.73 -4.57 9.13
CA CYS A 109 12.88 -5.73 9.36
C CYS A 109 12.50 -5.87 10.85
N ASP A 110 13.44 -5.55 11.72
CA ASP A 110 13.26 -5.70 13.18
C ASP A 110 12.27 -4.63 13.66
N ASP A 111 12.34 -3.41 13.14
CA ASP A 111 11.36 -2.35 13.44
C ASP A 111 9.91 -2.79 13.14
N VAL A 112 9.72 -3.53 12.04
CA VAL A 112 8.38 -4.03 11.66
C VAL A 112 7.97 -5.21 12.55
N ASN A 113 8.89 -6.10 12.88
CA ASN A 113 8.63 -7.29 13.68
C ASN A 113 8.39 -6.97 15.18
N GLU A 114 9.04 -5.91 15.68
CA GLU A 114 8.93 -5.47 17.08
C GLU A 114 7.78 -4.49 17.30
N ALA A 115 7.07 -4.10 16.24
CA ALA A 115 5.93 -3.20 16.33
C ALA A 115 4.82 -3.83 17.18
N ASN A 116 4.47 -3.17 18.28
CA ASN A 116 3.42 -3.62 19.19
C ASN A 116 2.04 -3.22 18.69
N LEU A 117 1.19 -4.21 18.45
CA LEU A 117 -0.22 -4.03 18.10
C LEU A 117 -1.10 -4.48 19.27
N MET A 118 -2.07 -3.63 19.64
CA MET A 118 -3.16 -4.04 20.54
C MET A 118 -4.17 -4.83 19.72
N VAL A 119 -4.19 -6.14 19.98
CA VAL A 119 -5.00 -7.08 19.19
C VAL A 119 -6.08 -7.67 20.09
N PRO A 120 -7.36 -7.64 19.72
CA PRO A 120 -8.41 -8.38 20.41
C PRO A 120 -8.05 -9.86 20.49
N LYS A 121 -8.41 -10.49 21.62
CA LYS A 121 -8.14 -11.93 21.80
C LYS A 121 -9.04 -12.79 20.91
N ASP A 122 -10.23 -12.30 20.63
CA ASP A 122 -11.22 -12.97 19.79
C ASP A 122 -10.98 -12.64 18.32
N ILE A 123 -10.80 -13.66 17.51
CA ILE A 123 -10.62 -13.56 16.06
C ILE A 123 -11.88 -13.00 15.39
N ASP A 124 -13.06 -13.40 15.86
CA ASP A 124 -14.31 -12.89 15.30
C ASP A 124 -14.48 -11.38 15.55
N GLU A 125 -13.97 -10.88 16.68
CA GLU A 125 -13.94 -9.45 16.97
C GLU A 125 -12.98 -8.72 16.01
N GLN A 126 -11.78 -9.27 15.75
CA GLN A 126 -10.83 -8.72 14.78
C GLN A 126 -11.47 -8.62 13.38
N ASP A 127 -12.12 -9.69 12.94
CA ASP A 127 -12.71 -9.76 11.60
C ASP A 127 -13.87 -8.75 11.46
N ARG A 128 -14.72 -8.62 12.48
CA ARG A 128 -15.82 -7.62 12.48
C ARG A 128 -15.29 -6.18 12.43
N ILE A 129 -14.25 -5.86 13.20
CA ILE A 129 -13.63 -4.53 13.18
C ILE A 129 -13.00 -4.27 11.81
N GLY A 130 -12.26 -5.24 11.27
CA GLY A 130 -11.64 -5.15 9.95
C GLY A 130 -12.67 -4.93 8.85
N GLU A 131 -13.73 -5.73 8.84
CA GLU A 131 -14.81 -5.61 7.85
C GLU A 131 -15.49 -4.25 7.89
N LEU A 132 -15.84 -3.75 9.09
CA LEU A 132 -16.46 -2.43 9.26
C LEU A 132 -15.57 -1.32 8.67
N LEU A 133 -14.28 -1.33 8.98
CA LEU A 133 -13.34 -0.32 8.48
C LEU A 133 -13.14 -0.44 6.96
N SER A 134 -13.09 -1.65 6.42
CA SER A 134 -13.01 -1.91 4.98
C SER A 134 -14.24 -1.38 4.23
N ILE A 135 -15.44 -1.52 4.81
CA ILE A 135 -16.67 -0.94 4.25
C ILE A 135 -16.56 0.60 4.19
N LEU A 136 -16.05 1.23 5.25
CA LEU A 136 -15.85 2.69 5.28
C LEU A 136 -14.84 3.14 4.22
N ASP A 137 -13.71 2.45 4.06
CA ASP A 137 -12.72 2.75 3.02
C ASP A 137 -13.31 2.64 1.61
N ASN A 138 -14.12 1.62 1.36
CA ASN A 138 -14.81 1.45 0.09
C ASN A 138 -15.80 2.59 -0.19
N LEU A 139 -16.56 3.02 0.82
CA LEU A 139 -17.48 4.16 0.70
C LEU A 139 -16.72 5.47 0.43
N ILE A 140 -15.63 5.72 1.14
CA ILE A 140 -14.77 6.89 0.92
C ILE A 140 -14.26 6.90 -0.52
N THR A 141 -13.69 5.79 -0.98
CA THR A 141 -13.15 5.66 -2.34
C THR A 141 -14.23 5.88 -3.41
N LEU A 142 -15.43 5.32 -3.20
CA LEU A 142 -16.56 5.48 -4.12
C LEU A 142 -17.00 6.96 -4.20
N HIS A 143 -17.11 7.64 -3.07
CA HIS A 143 -17.49 9.05 -3.02
C HIS A 143 -16.43 9.97 -3.63
N GLN A 144 -15.14 9.68 -3.41
CA GLN A 144 -14.04 10.43 -4.05
C GLN A 144 -14.10 10.31 -5.58
N ARG A 145 -14.28 9.12 -6.12
CA ARG A 145 -14.44 8.90 -7.58
C ARG A 145 -15.68 9.62 -8.14
N LYS A 146 -16.77 9.65 -7.38
CA LYS A 146 -17.98 10.40 -7.77
C LYS A 146 -17.72 11.90 -7.79
N LEU A 147 -17.02 12.42 -6.78
CA LEU A 147 -16.63 13.83 -6.69
C LEU A 147 -15.74 14.24 -7.88
N GLU A 148 -14.70 13.46 -8.20
CA GLU A 148 -13.82 13.70 -9.34
C GLU A 148 -14.62 13.74 -10.66
N LYS A 149 -15.55 12.81 -10.86
CA LYS A 149 -16.42 12.82 -12.04
C LYS A 149 -17.24 14.11 -12.13
N LEU A 150 -17.86 14.54 -11.04
CA LEU A 150 -18.65 15.77 -11.01
C LEU A 150 -17.79 17.01 -11.27
N GLN A 151 -16.59 17.07 -10.71
CA GLN A 151 -15.63 18.15 -10.97
C GLN A 151 -15.23 18.20 -12.44
N ASN A 152 -14.97 17.06 -13.07
CA ASN A 152 -14.63 16.97 -14.49
C ASN A 152 -15.80 17.39 -15.39
N ILE A 153 -17.03 17.00 -15.06
CA ILE A 153 -18.23 17.45 -15.75
C ILE A 153 -18.38 18.97 -15.62
N LYS A 154 -18.28 19.50 -14.39
CA LYS A 154 -18.33 20.96 -14.15
C LYS A 154 -17.29 21.70 -15.00
N LYS A 155 -16.04 21.24 -14.99
CA LYS A 155 -14.95 21.83 -15.78
C LYS A 155 -15.24 21.81 -17.27
N SER A 156 -15.76 20.70 -17.79
CA SER A 156 -16.14 20.57 -19.19
C SER A 156 -17.28 21.52 -19.60
N MET A 157 -18.29 21.67 -18.72
CA MET A 157 -19.41 22.60 -18.95
C MET A 157 -18.94 24.05 -18.94
N LEU A 158 -18.10 24.44 -17.95
CA LEU A 158 -17.53 25.79 -17.91
C LEU A 158 -16.77 26.11 -19.20
N ASN A 159 -15.91 25.19 -19.66
CA ASN A 159 -15.16 25.38 -20.91
C ASN A 159 -16.05 25.50 -22.15
N LYS A 160 -17.26 24.93 -22.15
CA LYS A 160 -18.19 25.00 -23.27
C LYS A 160 -19.15 26.19 -23.23
N MET A 161 -19.42 26.71 -22.04
CA MET A 161 -20.42 27.79 -21.86
C MET A 161 -19.81 29.19 -21.85
N PHE A 162 -18.50 29.29 -21.63
CA PHE A 162 -17.77 30.59 -21.53
C PHE A 162 -16.65 30.69 -22.57
N ILE A 163 -16.92 30.21 -23.79
CA ILE A 163 -16.06 30.43 -24.98
C ILE A 163 -16.37 31.80 -25.59
#